data_7d025fedb314d5849de6025cd17de4b3
#
_entry.id   7d025fedb314d5849de6025cd17de4b3
#
_cell.length_a   1.000
_cell.length_b   1.000
_cell.length_c   1.000
_cell.angle_alpha   90.00
_cell.angle_beta   90.00
_cell.angle_gamma   90.00
#
_symmetry.space_group_name_H-M   'P 1'
#
loop_
_entity.id
_entity.type
_entity.pdbx_description
1 polymer ?
#
loop_
_entity_poly.entity_id
_entity_poly.type
_entity_poly.pdbx_seq_one_letter_code
_entity_poly.pdbx_strand_id
1 'polypeptide(L)'
;MTHRQTITYISLLLIGSLWACSGNKNKPAESDDSKPAGLQVNTSYKIPEGFDLQGHRIARGLAPENSLFAVPIALAIPRLSTLELDVCITKDKKVVLSHDPWMSSEICNHPNDDRVMPYEDEKIRLYDMTYDEISRYMCGGRYNKQYPSQRLKSAPKPLLDTLIRDVKKYCETNNRPLPRFSIEIKSDEEWDGFYTPAPAEFARLVTDVIKRNGIEGNVLIQSFDPRSLEAVHKIAPEIPLALLSTEKADWESDRKKLSFTPAVYSPQFRAVNSKLAEAVHASGVKLIPYTVNDSTDIVRVIEAGSDGIISDYPNTVVNILQLYKK
;
A
#
# COMPACT_ATOMS: atom_id res chain seq x y z
N MET A 1 -8.46 71.07 37.36
CA MET A 1 -9.05 71.77 36.20
C MET A 1 -9.55 70.70 35.23
N THR A 2 -10.86 70.61 35.18
CA THR A 2 -11.64 69.61 34.49
C THR A 2 -11.97 70.07 33.09
N HIS A 3 -11.75 69.22 32.08
CA HIS A 3 -12.42 69.39 30.79
C HIS A 3 -13.16 68.07 30.44
N ARG A 4 -14.48 68.17 30.56
CA ARG A 4 -15.44 67.23 29.96
C ARG A 4 -15.56 67.56 28.48
N GLN A 5 -15.47 66.60 27.61
CA GLN A 5 -15.95 66.65 26.22
C GLN A 5 -17.16 65.77 26.04
N THR A 6 -18.21 66.41 25.57
CA THR A 6 -19.55 65.87 25.27
C THR A 6 -19.54 65.14 23.93
N ILE A 7 -20.02 63.92 23.91
CA ILE A 7 -20.19 63.11 22.65
C ILE A 7 -21.68 63.21 22.28
N THR A 8 -21.93 63.78 21.12
CA THR A 8 -23.23 63.88 20.45
C THR A 8 -23.56 62.60 19.69
N TYR A 9 -24.71 61.97 20.03
CA TYR A 9 -25.26 60.86 19.27
C TYR A 9 -26.00 61.34 18.03
N ILE A 10 -25.57 60.93 16.86
CA ILE A 10 -26.33 61.04 15.60
C ILE A 10 -26.98 59.69 15.30
N SER A 11 -28.29 59.63 15.37
CA SER A 11 -29.12 58.50 14.98
C SER A 11 -29.27 58.48 13.46
N LEU A 12 -28.74 57.46 12.78
CA LEU A 12 -29.05 57.17 11.37
C LEU A 12 -30.03 56.04 11.29
N LEU A 13 -31.22 56.31 10.78
CA LEU A 13 -32.20 55.32 10.35
C LEU A 13 -31.67 54.58 9.10
N LEU A 14 -31.52 53.30 9.18
CA LEU A 14 -31.25 52.41 8.05
C LEU A 14 -32.49 51.63 7.69
N ILE A 15 -32.95 51.88 6.47
CA ILE A 15 -34.07 51.24 5.79
C ILE A 15 -33.67 49.78 5.50
N GLY A 16 -34.50 48.83 5.96
CA GLY A 16 -34.31 47.41 5.70
C GLY A 16 -34.60 47.04 4.25
N SER A 17 -33.64 46.45 3.59
CA SER A 17 -33.84 45.66 2.39
C SER A 17 -33.74 44.17 2.75
N LEU A 18 -34.86 43.47 2.69
CA LEU A 18 -34.96 42.01 2.77
C LEU A 18 -34.27 41.39 1.57
N TRP A 19 -33.07 40.79 1.75
CA TRP A 19 -32.53 39.85 0.81
C TRP A 19 -32.82 38.45 1.34
N ALA A 20 -33.65 37.72 0.55
CA ALA A 20 -33.91 36.31 0.73
C ALA A 20 -32.63 35.50 0.48
N CYS A 21 -32.05 34.94 1.53
CA CYS A 21 -30.98 33.93 1.39
C CYS A 21 -31.60 32.65 0.84
N SER A 22 -31.43 32.42 -0.46
CA SER A 22 -31.58 31.12 -1.09
C SER A 22 -30.49 30.19 -0.55
N GLY A 23 -30.89 29.20 0.23
CA GLY A 23 -29.98 28.20 0.80
C GLY A 23 -29.39 27.33 -0.29
N ASN A 24 -28.13 27.55 -0.60
CA ASN A 24 -27.34 26.64 -1.42
C ASN A 24 -26.86 25.49 -0.51
N LYS A 25 -27.58 24.37 -0.54
CA LYS A 25 -27.15 23.13 0.09
C LYS A 25 -25.89 22.67 -0.67
N ASN A 26 -24.75 22.72 -0.01
CA ASN A 26 -23.52 22.09 -0.49
C ASN A 26 -23.81 20.59 -0.74
N LYS A 27 -24.05 20.22 -1.99
CA LYS A 27 -23.90 18.84 -2.44
C LYS A 27 -22.44 18.43 -2.22
N PRO A 28 -22.16 17.22 -1.74
CA PRO A 28 -20.81 16.67 -1.80
C PRO A 28 -20.37 16.71 -3.26
N ALA A 29 -19.12 17.06 -3.50
CA ALA A 29 -18.53 17.00 -4.82
C ALA A 29 -18.77 15.59 -5.40
N GLU A 30 -19.55 15.51 -6.48
CA GLU A 30 -19.68 14.32 -7.29
C GLU A 30 -18.26 13.99 -7.78
N SER A 31 -17.79 12.77 -7.53
CA SER A 31 -16.57 12.25 -8.12
C SER A 31 -16.69 12.38 -9.64
N ASP A 32 -15.71 13.00 -10.26
CA ASP A 32 -15.63 13.13 -11.72
C ASP A 32 -15.41 11.73 -12.30
N ASP A 33 -16.48 11.05 -12.65
CA ASP A 33 -16.52 9.71 -13.26
C ASP A 33 -16.22 9.78 -14.77
N SER A 34 -15.54 10.83 -15.25
CA SER A 34 -15.18 10.94 -16.65
C SER A 34 -14.11 9.91 -17.01
N LYS A 35 -14.49 8.97 -17.89
CA LYS A 35 -13.57 8.08 -18.60
C LYS A 35 -12.41 8.92 -19.14
N PRO A 36 -11.13 8.58 -18.86
CA PRO A 36 -10.01 9.28 -19.44
C PRO A 36 -10.19 9.35 -20.96
N ALA A 37 -10.12 10.56 -21.52
CA ALA A 37 -10.37 10.77 -22.95
C ALA A 37 -9.40 9.90 -23.78
N GLY A 38 -9.95 8.98 -24.60
CA GLY A 38 -9.17 8.11 -25.47
C GLY A 38 -8.84 6.71 -24.91
N LEU A 39 -9.21 6.36 -23.67
CA LEU A 39 -8.96 5.02 -23.13
C LEU A 39 -9.82 4.00 -23.88
N GLN A 40 -9.16 3.06 -24.57
CA GLN A 40 -9.81 1.95 -25.26
C GLN A 40 -9.79 0.70 -24.37
N VAL A 41 -10.93 0.06 -24.20
CA VAL A 41 -11.14 -1.14 -23.41
C VAL A 41 -11.83 -2.18 -24.28
N ASN A 42 -11.31 -3.39 -24.30
CA ASN A 42 -12.00 -4.52 -24.94
C ASN A 42 -13.16 -4.97 -24.05
N THR A 43 -14.36 -4.43 -24.29
CA THR A 43 -15.56 -4.73 -23.49
C THR A 43 -16.02 -6.19 -23.58
N SER A 44 -15.50 -6.98 -24.52
CA SER A 44 -15.74 -8.43 -24.59
C SER A 44 -14.82 -9.24 -23.67
N TYR A 45 -13.74 -8.64 -23.15
CA TYR A 45 -12.85 -9.30 -22.21
C TYR A 45 -13.56 -9.52 -20.86
N LYS A 46 -13.45 -10.74 -20.34
CA LYS A 46 -14.04 -11.10 -19.05
C LYS A 46 -12.99 -11.04 -17.97
N ILE A 47 -13.18 -10.16 -17.01
CA ILE A 47 -12.34 -10.11 -15.80
C ILE A 47 -12.41 -11.46 -15.09
N PRO A 48 -11.26 -12.08 -14.73
CA PRO A 48 -11.24 -13.33 -13.97
C PRO A 48 -12.07 -13.24 -12.70
N GLU A 49 -12.79 -14.32 -12.37
CA GLU A 49 -13.48 -14.42 -11.10
C GLU A 49 -12.44 -14.40 -9.97
N GLY A 50 -12.72 -13.61 -8.90
CA GLY A 50 -11.77 -13.45 -7.81
C GLY A 50 -10.55 -12.60 -8.16
N PHE A 51 -10.65 -11.70 -9.17
CA PHE A 51 -9.61 -10.74 -9.51
C PHE A 51 -9.08 -10.02 -8.27
N ASP A 52 -7.77 -10.14 -8.00
CA ASP A 52 -7.14 -9.66 -6.79
C ASP A 52 -6.66 -8.21 -6.92
N LEU A 53 -7.45 -7.27 -6.43
CA LEU A 53 -7.04 -5.87 -6.35
C LEU A 53 -6.29 -5.63 -5.05
N GLN A 54 -5.00 -5.33 -5.17
CA GLN A 54 -4.11 -5.06 -4.05
C GLN A 54 -3.74 -3.58 -3.96
N GLY A 55 -3.88 -3.00 -2.76
CA GLY A 55 -3.41 -1.64 -2.46
C GLY A 55 -1.93 -1.68 -2.11
N HIS A 56 -1.05 -1.20 -3.00
CA HIS A 56 0.41 -1.16 -2.81
C HIS A 56 0.78 -0.30 -1.63
N ARG A 57 1.53 -0.86 -0.67
CA ARG A 57 1.85 -0.23 0.62
C ARG A 57 0.62 0.37 1.29
N ILE A 58 -0.52 -0.35 1.22
CA ILE A 58 -1.86 0.03 1.72
C ILE A 58 -2.55 1.14 0.89
N ALA A 59 -2.23 1.36 -0.36
CA ALA A 59 -2.67 2.45 -1.25
C ALA A 59 -1.88 3.76 -1.07
N ARG A 60 -0.57 3.68 -1.26
CA ARG A 60 0.41 4.77 -1.12
C ARG A 60 0.06 6.04 -1.91
N GLY A 61 -0.61 5.93 -3.04
CA GLY A 61 -1.05 7.09 -3.83
C GLY A 61 -2.09 7.97 -3.15
N LEU A 62 -2.79 7.44 -2.13
CA LEU A 62 -3.90 8.12 -1.44
C LEU A 62 -3.60 8.47 0.02
N ALA A 63 -2.66 7.78 0.67
CA ALA A 63 -2.27 7.98 2.06
C ALA A 63 -0.80 7.58 2.26
N PRO A 64 -0.14 7.99 3.38
CA PRO A 64 1.23 7.58 3.65
C PRO A 64 1.38 6.06 3.66
N GLU A 65 2.41 5.59 2.96
CA GLU A 65 2.70 4.18 2.80
C GLU A 65 2.87 3.45 4.13
N ASN A 66 2.49 2.16 4.16
CA ASN A 66 2.73 1.27 5.29
C ASN A 66 2.27 1.84 6.64
N SER A 67 1.15 2.59 6.67
CA SER A 67 0.68 3.31 7.85
C SER A 67 -0.71 2.89 8.31
N LEU A 68 -0.99 3.01 9.63
CA LEU A 68 -2.33 2.78 10.17
C LEU A 68 -3.35 3.77 9.59
N PHE A 69 -2.92 5.00 9.27
CA PHE A 69 -3.79 6.01 8.67
C PHE A 69 -4.31 5.62 7.29
N ALA A 70 -3.54 4.83 6.53
CA ALA A 70 -3.94 4.36 5.20
C ALA A 70 -5.06 3.30 5.26
N VAL A 71 -5.17 2.54 6.36
CA VAL A 71 -6.11 1.41 6.49
C VAL A 71 -7.56 1.79 6.18
N PRO A 72 -8.20 2.77 6.87
CA PRO A 72 -9.58 3.13 6.57
C PRO A 72 -9.75 3.71 5.16
N ILE A 73 -8.74 4.37 4.61
CA ILE A 73 -8.77 4.95 3.26
C ILE A 73 -8.77 3.84 2.22
N ALA A 74 -7.87 2.88 2.35
CA ALA A 74 -7.81 1.73 1.45
C ALA A 74 -9.05 0.85 1.56
N LEU A 75 -9.48 0.53 2.78
CA LEU A 75 -10.64 -0.32 3.02
C LEU A 75 -11.98 0.33 2.63
N ALA A 76 -12.06 1.63 2.44
CA ALA A 76 -13.23 2.29 1.87
C ALA A 76 -13.36 2.07 0.35
N ILE A 77 -12.30 1.61 -0.34
CA ILE A 77 -12.31 1.38 -1.78
C ILE A 77 -13.09 0.09 -2.08
N PRO A 78 -14.15 0.15 -2.92
CA PRO A 78 -14.89 -1.03 -3.32
C PRO A 78 -13.98 -2.04 -4.02
N ARG A 79 -14.25 -3.35 -3.83
CA ARG A 79 -13.50 -4.46 -4.46
C ARG A 79 -12.02 -4.57 -4.08
N LEU A 80 -11.46 -3.67 -3.27
CA LEU A 80 -10.12 -3.89 -2.73
C LEU A 80 -10.15 -5.15 -1.85
N SER A 81 -9.39 -6.16 -2.26
CA SER A 81 -9.37 -7.50 -1.66
C SER A 81 -8.15 -7.73 -0.78
N THR A 82 -7.05 -7.02 -1.05
CA THR A 82 -5.76 -7.28 -0.42
C THR A 82 -5.06 -5.97 -0.05
N LEU A 83 -4.54 -5.91 1.16
CA LEU A 83 -3.58 -4.89 1.59
C LEU A 83 -2.18 -5.44 1.32
N GLU A 84 -1.47 -4.85 0.38
CA GLU A 84 -0.06 -5.14 0.18
C GLU A 84 0.77 -4.23 1.07
N LEU A 85 1.83 -4.77 1.69
CA LEU A 85 2.68 -4.08 2.65
C LEU A 85 4.07 -4.72 2.75
N ASP A 86 5.04 -3.92 3.18
CA ASP A 86 6.44 -4.33 3.32
C ASP A 86 6.83 -4.43 4.80
N VAL A 87 7.70 -5.40 5.12
CA VAL A 87 8.21 -5.55 6.48
C VAL A 87 9.73 -5.61 6.55
N CYS A 88 10.25 -5.03 7.62
CA CYS A 88 11.66 -5.09 8.05
C CYS A 88 11.73 -5.57 9.51
N ILE A 89 12.94 -5.88 9.98
CA ILE A 89 13.19 -6.34 11.35
C ILE A 89 13.98 -5.29 12.12
N THR A 90 13.56 -5.05 13.36
CA THR A 90 14.27 -4.16 14.30
C THR A 90 15.37 -4.90 15.06
N LYS A 91 16.25 -4.16 15.76
CA LYS A 91 17.28 -4.70 16.65
C LYS A 91 16.70 -5.63 17.74
N ASP A 92 15.56 -5.26 18.29
CA ASP A 92 14.82 -6.03 19.31
C ASP A 92 13.85 -7.06 18.70
N LYS A 93 14.12 -7.46 17.42
CA LYS A 93 13.45 -8.57 16.71
C LYS A 93 11.95 -8.39 16.55
N LYS A 94 11.48 -7.15 16.44
CA LYS A 94 10.09 -6.85 16.10
C LYS A 94 9.94 -6.66 14.58
N VAL A 95 8.78 -7.05 14.07
CA VAL A 95 8.42 -6.89 12.65
C VAL A 95 7.77 -5.54 12.49
N VAL A 96 8.45 -4.60 11.81
CA VAL A 96 8.02 -3.22 11.57
C VAL A 96 7.66 -3.03 10.10
N LEU A 97 6.63 -2.23 9.80
CA LEU A 97 6.28 -1.89 8.43
C LEU A 97 7.25 -0.84 7.88
N SER A 98 7.95 -1.20 6.84
CA SER A 98 8.84 -0.30 6.09
C SER A 98 9.20 -0.92 4.75
N HIS A 99 9.20 -0.13 3.68
CA HIS A 99 9.75 -0.56 2.41
C HIS A 99 11.28 -0.58 2.46
N ASP A 100 11.89 0.53 2.88
CA ASP A 100 13.33 0.61 3.02
C ASP A 100 13.75 0.09 4.41
N PRO A 101 14.86 -0.67 4.54
CA PRO A 101 15.37 -1.12 5.83
C PRO A 101 16.10 -0.02 6.61
N TRP A 102 15.82 1.25 6.29
CA TRP A 102 16.32 2.46 6.96
C TRP A 102 15.23 3.53 7.07
N MET A 103 15.52 4.61 7.80
CA MET A 103 14.69 5.80 7.81
C MET A 103 14.89 6.58 6.52
N SER A 104 13.93 6.50 5.61
CA SER A 104 14.01 7.11 4.29
C SER A 104 13.86 8.63 4.34
N SER A 105 14.80 9.35 3.71
CA SER A 105 14.77 10.80 3.55
C SER A 105 13.57 11.31 2.75
N GLU A 106 12.93 10.45 1.97
CA GLU A 106 11.76 10.83 1.18
C GLU A 106 10.55 11.12 2.07
N ILE A 107 10.38 10.36 3.16
CA ILE A 107 9.14 10.36 3.93
C ILE A 107 9.32 10.64 5.42
N CYS A 108 10.52 10.50 6.01
CA CYS A 108 10.72 10.54 7.45
C CYS A 108 11.38 11.83 7.94
N ASN A 109 11.06 12.18 9.19
CA ASN A 109 11.70 13.21 9.98
C ASN A 109 12.34 12.59 11.23
N HIS A 110 13.42 13.21 11.73
CA HIS A 110 14.03 12.90 13.01
C HIS A 110 13.10 13.17 14.21
N PRO A 111 13.43 12.68 15.41
CA PRO A 111 12.65 12.96 16.62
C PRO A 111 12.50 14.44 16.97
N ASN A 112 13.40 15.30 16.53
CA ASN A 112 13.36 16.76 16.68
C ASN A 112 12.59 17.48 15.55
N ASP A 113 11.91 16.71 14.69
CA ASP A 113 11.16 17.14 13.52
C ASP A 113 11.99 17.66 12.33
N ASP A 114 13.33 17.63 12.41
CA ASP A 114 14.20 17.89 11.25
C ASP A 114 14.02 16.79 10.20
N ARG A 115 14.17 17.13 8.92
CA ARG A 115 14.10 16.15 7.85
C ARG A 115 15.28 15.18 7.93
N VAL A 116 15.02 13.88 7.77
CA VAL A 116 16.06 12.93 7.38
C VAL A 116 16.58 13.35 6.00
N MET A 117 17.89 13.50 5.87
CA MET A 117 18.51 14.01 4.65
C MET A 117 18.96 12.86 3.74
N PRO A 118 19.02 13.05 2.40
CA PRO A 118 19.44 11.99 1.47
C PRO A 118 20.80 11.35 1.78
N TYR A 119 21.74 12.09 2.37
CA TYR A 119 23.04 11.53 2.76
C TYR A 119 22.98 10.63 4.01
N GLU A 120 21.83 10.58 4.71
CA GLU A 120 21.56 9.72 5.86
C GLU A 120 20.83 8.43 5.47
N ASP A 121 20.29 8.35 4.22
CA ASP A 121 19.73 7.12 3.68
C ASP A 121 20.76 5.99 3.80
N GLU A 122 20.30 4.77 4.07
CA GLU A 122 21.09 3.57 4.32
C GLU A 122 21.93 3.60 5.62
N LYS A 123 22.07 4.75 6.31
CA LYS A 123 22.84 4.88 7.54
C LYS A 123 21.98 4.73 8.80
N ILE A 124 20.74 5.20 8.77
CA ILE A 124 19.82 5.09 9.91
C ILE A 124 19.04 3.76 9.77
N ARG A 125 19.75 2.65 9.99
CA ARG A 125 19.25 1.31 9.72
C ARG A 125 18.27 0.85 10.80
N LEU A 126 17.10 0.32 10.39
CA LEU A 126 16.10 -0.20 11.31
C LEU A 126 16.60 -1.41 12.10
N TYR A 127 17.49 -2.21 11.51
CA TYR A 127 18.06 -3.40 12.14
C TYR A 127 19.02 -3.07 13.31
N ASP A 128 19.55 -1.84 13.35
CA ASP A 128 20.38 -1.35 14.46
C ASP A 128 19.60 -0.67 15.59
N MET A 129 18.30 -0.44 15.38
CA MET A 129 17.45 0.33 16.28
C MET A 129 16.39 -0.56 16.93
N THR A 130 16.14 -0.33 18.23
CA THR A 130 14.96 -0.87 18.90
C THR A 130 13.69 -0.21 18.38
N TYR A 131 12.55 -0.85 18.53
CA TYR A 131 11.29 -0.23 18.12
C TYR A 131 10.97 1.05 18.89
N ASP A 132 11.39 1.16 20.15
CA ASP A 132 11.24 2.41 20.92
C ASP A 132 11.99 3.57 20.25
N GLU A 133 13.20 3.34 19.76
CA GLU A 133 13.97 4.35 19.01
C GLU A 133 13.32 4.67 17.67
N ILE A 134 12.86 3.64 16.91
CA ILE A 134 12.18 3.80 15.63
C ILE A 134 10.89 4.61 15.78
N SER A 135 10.13 4.37 16.85
CA SER A 135 8.84 5.01 17.11
C SER A 135 8.92 6.52 17.37
N ARG A 136 10.13 7.05 17.58
CA ARG A 136 10.38 8.50 17.75
C ARG A 136 10.51 9.23 16.42
N TYR A 137 10.76 8.52 15.32
CA TYR A 137 10.79 9.10 13.97
C TYR A 137 9.38 9.21 13.42
N MET A 138 9.11 10.32 12.73
CA MET A 138 7.79 10.60 12.17
C MET A 138 7.84 10.58 10.66
N CYS A 139 7.01 9.76 10.01
CA CYS A 139 7.01 9.58 8.56
C CYS A 139 5.63 9.91 7.96
N GLY A 140 5.57 10.26 6.66
CA GLY A 140 4.32 10.46 5.90
C GLY A 140 3.65 11.82 6.09
N GLY A 141 4.26 12.75 6.84
CA GLY A 141 3.72 14.10 7.08
C GLY A 141 4.06 15.12 5.98
N ARG A 142 4.90 14.75 5.00
CA ARG A 142 5.38 15.67 3.96
C ARG A 142 4.73 15.43 2.62
N TYR A 143 4.51 16.53 1.86
CA TYR A 143 4.03 16.44 0.49
C TYR A 143 5.06 15.70 -0.39
N ASN A 144 4.56 14.71 -1.12
CA ASN A 144 5.33 14.00 -2.14
C ASN A 144 4.75 14.30 -3.52
N LYS A 145 5.55 14.93 -4.39
CA LYS A 145 5.13 15.27 -5.75
C LYS A 145 4.78 14.06 -6.64
N GLN A 146 5.28 12.88 -6.29
CA GLN A 146 4.94 11.63 -6.99
C GLN A 146 3.52 11.16 -6.64
N TYR A 147 3.00 11.56 -5.47
CA TYR A 147 1.67 11.20 -4.98
C TYR A 147 0.88 12.45 -4.59
N PRO A 148 0.51 13.30 -5.57
CA PRO A 148 -0.09 14.62 -5.29
C PRO A 148 -1.46 14.53 -4.61
N SER A 149 -2.16 13.39 -4.75
CA SER A 149 -3.47 13.13 -4.13
C SER A 149 -3.36 12.53 -2.73
N GLN A 150 -2.15 12.30 -2.22
CA GLN A 150 -1.93 11.68 -0.93
C GLN A 150 -2.42 12.57 0.22
N ARG A 151 -3.28 12.02 1.08
CA ARG A 151 -3.69 12.65 2.34
C ARG A 151 -2.57 12.48 3.35
N LEU A 152 -1.99 13.58 3.81
CA LEU A 152 -0.81 13.56 4.67
C LEU A 152 -1.17 13.26 6.13
N LYS A 153 -0.35 12.45 6.79
CA LYS A 153 -0.42 12.20 8.23
C LYS A 153 0.95 11.81 8.75
N SER A 154 1.52 12.63 9.62
CA SER A 154 2.77 12.30 10.33
C SER A 154 2.49 11.25 11.40
N ALA A 155 3.20 10.13 11.35
CA ALA A 155 3.09 9.03 12.31
C ALA A 155 4.37 8.18 12.31
N PRO A 156 4.68 7.45 13.40
CA PRO A 156 5.76 6.48 13.40
C PRO A 156 5.43 5.28 12.49
N LYS A 157 6.46 4.57 12.04
CA LYS A 157 6.30 3.28 11.36
C LYS A 157 5.65 2.27 12.32
N PRO A 158 4.50 1.64 11.94
CA PRO A 158 3.82 0.73 12.85
C PRO A 158 4.45 -0.67 12.85
N LEU A 159 4.21 -1.44 13.90
CA LEU A 159 4.47 -2.88 13.90
C LEU A 159 3.41 -3.63 13.08
N LEU A 160 3.81 -4.72 12.44
CA LEU A 160 2.90 -5.63 11.72
C LEU A 160 1.76 -6.13 12.64
N ASP A 161 2.08 -6.54 13.87
CA ASP A 161 1.12 -6.98 14.86
C ASP A 161 0.07 -5.89 15.17
N THR A 162 0.50 -4.63 15.27
CA THR A 162 -0.41 -3.49 15.52
C THR A 162 -1.30 -3.24 14.32
N LEU A 163 -0.76 -3.29 13.10
CA LEU A 163 -1.55 -3.11 11.87
C LEU A 163 -2.63 -4.20 11.76
N ILE A 164 -2.29 -5.47 11.94
CA ILE A 164 -3.24 -6.57 11.82
C ILE A 164 -4.40 -6.39 12.82
N ARG A 165 -4.10 -6.03 14.06
CA ARG A 165 -5.14 -5.78 15.08
C ARG A 165 -6.02 -4.60 14.73
N ASP A 166 -5.43 -3.53 14.19
CA ASP A 166 -6.18 -2.33 13.77
C ASP A 166 -7.11 -2.64 12.59
N VAL A 167 -6.62 -3.39 11.58
CA VAL A 167 -7.43 -3.88 10.45
C VAL A 167 -8.59 -4.76 10.92
N LYS A 168 -8.34 -5.73 11.82
CA LYS A 168 -9.39 -6.58 12.39
C LYS A 168 -10.46 -5.75 13.08
N LYS A 169 -10.05 -4.84 13.97
CA LYS A 169 -10.96 -3.94 14.68
C LYS A 169 -11.78 -3.08 13.72
N TYR A 170 -11.15 -2.53 12.66
CA TYR A 170 -11.85 -1.76 11.65
C TYR A 170 -12.90 -2.61 10.92
N CYS A 171 -12.55 -3.83 10.52
CA CYS A 171 -13.45 -4.74 9.83
C CYS A 171 -14.64 -5.15 10.70
N GLU A 172 -14.42 -5.49 11.97
CA GLU A 172 -15.47 -5.79 12.95
C GLU A 172 -16.42 -4.60 13.13
N THR A 173 -15.87 -3.39 13.36
CA THR A 173 -16.65 -2.17 13.57
C THR A 173 -17.52 -1.79 12.37
N ASN A 174 -17.04 -2.08 11.15
CA ASN A 174 -17.70 -1.70 9.90
C ASN A 174 -18.43 -2.88 9.23
N ASN A 175 -18.59 -4.02 9.93
CA ASN A 175 -19.21 -5.24 9.40
C ASN A 175 -18.67 -5.64 8.02
N ARG A 176 -17.35 -5.59 7.87
CA ARG A 176 -16.62 -5.89 6.63
C ARG A 176 -15.83 -7.20 6.79
N PRO A 177 -15.74 -8.05 5.74
CA PRO A 177 -14.84 -9.19 5.76
C PRO A 177 -13.38 -8.75 5.88
N LEU A 178 -12.56 -9.55 6.56
CA LEU A 178 -11.13 -9.32 6.69
C LEU A 178 -10.48 -9.39 5.30
N PRO A 179 -9.69 -8.38 4.88
CA PRO A 179 -8.95 -8.43 3.63
C PRO A 179 -7.82 -9.47 3.74
N ARG A 180 -7.24 -9.83 2.60
CA ARG A 180 -5.94 -10.52 2.61
C ARG A 180 -4.83 -9.51 2.89
N PHE A 181 -3.70 -10.04 3.39
CA PHE A 181 -2.45 -9.31 3.57
C PHE A 181 -1.41 -9.91 2.62
N SER A 182 -0.90 -9.13 1.69
CA SER A 182 0.26 -9.50 0.88
C SER A 182 1.48 -8.87 1.54
N ILE A 183 2.31 -9.68 2.20
CA ILE A 183 3.41 -9.21 3.05
C ILE A 183 4.74 -9.45 2.34
N GLU A 184 5.42 -8.38 1.94
CA GLU A 184 6.77 -8.48 1.37
C GLU A 184 7.83 -8.57 2.47
N ILE A 185 8.59 -9.67 2.45
CA ILE A 185 9.84 -9.81 3.21
C ILE A 185 10.93 -9.07 2.43
N LYS A 186 11.39 -7.94 2.98
CA LYS A 186 12.42 -7.09 2.38
C LYS A 186 13.80 -7.66 2.72
N SER A 187 14.27 -8.60 1.92
CA SER A 187 15.59 -9.22 2.07
C SER A 187 16.36 -9.25 0.75
N ASP A 188 17.67 -9.23 0.89
CA ASP A 188 18.66 -9.36 -0.17
C ASP A 188 19.89 -10.06 0.41
N GLU A 189 20.65 -10.79 -0.41
CA GLU A 189 21.84 -11.50 0.07
C GLU A 189 22.90 -10.55 0.63
N GLU A 190 23.04 -9.37 0.04
CA GLU A 190 23.98 -8.33 0.49
C GLU A 190 23.53 -7.66 1.80
N TRP A 191 22.27 -7.85 2.21
CA TRP A 191 21.69 -7.25 3.42
C TRP A 191 21.78 -8.14 4.65
N ASP A 192 22.09 -9.43 4.49
CA ASP A 192 22.11 -10.41 5.58
C ASP A 192 23.08 -9.98 6.71
N GLY A 193 22.53 -9.83 7.91
CA GLY A 193 23.28 -9.43 9.12
C GLY A 193 23.61 -7.95 9.20
N PHE A 194 23.28 -7.14 8.17
CA PHE A 194 23.58 -5.72 8.11
C PHE A 194 22.32 -4.83 8.09
N TYR A 195 21.41 -5.07 7.17
CA TYR A 195 20.11 -4.39 7.10
C TYR A 195 18.97 -5.28 7.60
N THR A 196 19.12 -6.58 7.47
CA THR A 196 18.11 -7.59 7.81
C THR A 196 18.77 -8.81 8.47
N PRO A 197 18.03 -9.62 9.24
CA PRO A 197 18.54 -10.93 9.65
C PRO A 197 18.62 -11.86 8.45
N ALA A 198 19.31 -13.01 8.62
CA ALA A 198 19.29 -14.08 7.64
C ALA A 198 17.86 -14.57 7.34
N PRO A 199 17.58 -15.06 6.13
CA PRO A 199 16.23 -15.43 5.68
C PRO A 199 15.45 -16.34 6.63
N ALA A 200 16.10 -17.33 7.24
CA ALA A 200 15.45 -18.24 8.18
C ALA A 200 14.93 -17.56 9.45
N GLU A 201 15.68 -16.60 10.01
CA GLU A 201 15.24 -15.81 11.16
C GLU A 201 14.13 -14.85 10.75
N PHE A 202 14.25 -14.20 9.61
CA PHE A 202 13.25 -13.26 9.11
C PHE A 202 11.90 -13.99 8.89
N ALA A 203 11.91 -15.11 8.17
CA ALA A 203 10.74 -15.93 7.92
C ALA A 203 10.06 -16.35 9.23
N ARG A 204 10.83 -16.82 10.22
CA ARG A 204 10.31 -17.20 11.52
C ARG A 204 9.62 -16.03 12.24
N LEU A 205 10.26 -14.86 12.30
CA LEU A 205 9.71 -13.68 12.98
C LEU A 205 8.39 -13.23 12.35
N VAL A 206 8.28 -13.22 11.01
CA VAL A 206 7.07 -12.85 10.29
C VAL A 206 5.97 -13.89 10.51
N THR A 207 6.27 -15.18 10.34
CA THR A 207 5.29 -16.26 10.53
C THR A 207 4.80 -16.36 11.97
N ASP A 208 5.65 -16.07 12.96
CA ASP A 208 5.25 -15.99 14.37
C ASP A 208 4.21 -14.88 14.62
N VAL A 209 4.34 -13.71 13.94
CA VAL A 209 3.32 -12.64 14.02
C VAL A 209 2.02 -13.09 13.36
N ILE A 210 2.08 -13.72 12.19
CA ILE A 210 0.92 -14.21 11.44
C ILE A 210 0.13 -15.23 12.30
N LYS A 211 0.82 -16.25 12.83
CA LYS A 211 0.22 -17.31 13.67
C LYS A 211 -0.38 -16.74 14.95
N ARG A 212 0.34 -15.86 15.64
CA ARG A 212 -0.16 -15.22 16.88
C ARG A 212 -1.43 -14.41 16.66
N ASN A 213 -1.62 -13.86 15.46
CA ASN A 213 -2.83 -13.12 15.08
C ASN A 213 -3.92 -14.00 14.45
N GLY A 214 -3.68 -15.29 14.18
CA GLY A 214 -4.65 -16.21 13.59
C GLY A 214 -5.15 -15.73 12.23
N ILE A 215 -4.23 -15.32 11.33
CA ILE A 215 -4.55 -14.82 9.98
C ILE A 215 -3.92 -15.66 8.86
N GLU A 216 -3.46 -16.88 9.16
CA GLU A 216 -2.78 -17.77 8.19
C GLU A 216 -3.60 -17.96 6.91
N GLY A 217 -4.92 -18.07 7.03
CA GLY A 217 -5.84 -18.18 5.90
C GLY A 217 -6.06 -16.89 5.10
N ASN A 218 -5.55 -15.75 5.58
CA ASN A 218 -5.72 -14.44 4.95
C ASN A 218 -4.38 -13.79 4.50
N VAL A 219 -3.31 -14.58 4.41
CA VAL A 219 -1.97 -14.05 4.09
C VAL A 219 -1.45 -14.64 2.79
N LEU A 220 -0.73 -13.82 2.04
CA LEU A 220 0.21 -14.17 0.98
C LEU A 220 1.56 -13.58 1.41
N ILE A 221 2.64 -14.36 1.43
CA ILE A 221 3.99 -13.81 1.62
C ILE A 221 4.68 -13.69 0.27
N GLN A 222 5.29 -12.54 0.02
CA GLN A 222 6.02 -12.27 -1.21
C GLN A 222 7.47 -11.84 -0.93
N SER A 223 8.36 -12.09 -1.87
CA SER A 223 9.75 -11.61 -1.82
C SER A 223 10.40 -11.66 -3.20
N PHE A 224 11.38 -10.78 -3.42
CA PHE A 224 12.35 -10.89 -4.52
C PHE A 224 13.42 -11.93 -4.23
N ASP A 225 13.69 -12.19 -2.94
CA ASP A 225 14.69 -13.15 -2.49
C ASP A 225 14.09 -14.56 -2.38
N PRO A 226 14.44 -15.49 -3.28
CA PRO A 226 13.94 -16.86 -3.23
C PRO A 226 14.30 -17.58 -1.91
N ARG A 227 15.40 -17.22 -1.26
CA ARG A 227 15.86 -17.81 0.00
C ARG A 227 14.86 -17.54 1.13
N SER A 228 14.23 -16.35 1.15
CA SER A 228 13.17 -16.01 2.10
C SER A 228 11.91 -16.83 1.85
N LEU A 229 11.52 -17.02 0.59
CA LEU A 229 10.37 -17.87 0.22
C LEU A 229 10.61 -19.34 0.59
N GLU A 230 11.80 -19.87 0.33
CA GLU A 230 12.22 -21.23 0.76
C GLU A 230 12.17 -21.39 2.29
N ALA A 231 12.63 -20.37 3.02
CA ALA A 231 12.59 -20.39 4.48
C ALA A 231 11.15 -20.40 5.02
N VAL A 232 10.24 -19.60 4.43
CA VAL A 232 8.82 -19.63 4.79
C VAL A 232 8.18 -20.97 4.40
N HIS A 233 8.42 -21.47 3.18
CA HIS A 233 7.88 -22.74 2.71
C HIS A 233 8.24 -23.91 3.64
N LYS A 234 9.45 -23.90 4.17
CA LYS A 234 9.93 -24.93 5.11
C LYS A 234 9.20 -24.94 6.45
N ILE A 235 8.81 -23.77 7.00
CA ILE A 235 8.28 -23.64 8.38
C ILE A 235 6.77 -23.39 8.44
N ALA A 236 6.16 -22.99 7.31
CA ALA A 236 4.74 -22.67 7.19
C ALA A 236 4.26 -22.96 5.75
N PRO A 237 4.30 -24.24 5.30
CA PRO A 237 3.97 -24.63 3.92
C PRO A 237 2.50 -24.36 3.56
N GLU A 238 1.65 -24.12 4.55
CA GLU A 238 0.24 -23.76 4.39
C GLU A 238 0.03 -22.31 3.91
N ILE A 239 1.02 -21.43 4.10
CA ILE A 239 0.94 -20.02 3.67
C ILE A 239 1.28 -19.94 2.18
N PRO A 240 0.37 -19.41 1.34
CA PRO A 240 0.68 -19.21 -0.08
C PRO A 240 1.80 -18.18 -0.25
N LEU A 241 2.66 -18.43 -1.26
CA LEU A 241 3.83 -17.62 -1.53
C LEU A 241 3.78 -17.02 -2.93
N ALA A 242 4.31 -15.80 -3.06
CA ALA A 242 4.46 -15.08 -4.33
C ALA A 242 5.94 -14.79 -4.62
N LEU A 243 6.37 -15.12 -5.82
CA LEU A 243 7.70 -14.73 -6.31
C LEU A 243 7.61 -13.39 -7.04
N LEU A 244 8.27 -12.36 -6.50
CA LEU A 244 8.44 -11.08 -7.16
C LEU A 244 9.56 -11.15 -8.21
N SER A 245 9.39 -10.45 -9.33
CA SER A 245 10.40 -10.35 -10.39
C SER A 245 10.44 -8.95 -10.99
N THR A 246 11.58 -8.59 -11.57
CA THR A 246 11.83 -7.27 -12.16
C THR A 246 11.19 -7.13 -13.56
N GLU A 247 11.49 -6.03 -14.26
CA GLU A 247 11.09 -5.84 -15.67
C GLU A 247 11.72 -6.85 -16.65
N LYS A 248 12.77 -7.57 -16.22
CA LYS A 248 13.42 -8.66 -16.97
C LYS A 248 12.82 -10.03 -16.65
N ALA A 249 11.58 -10.06 -16.18
CA ALA A 249 10.88 -11.26 -15.76
C ALA A 249 10.88 -12.34 -16.86
N ASP A 250 11.36 -13.52 -16.49
CA ASP A 250 11.31 -14.75 -17.30
C ASP A 250 10.82 -15.89 -16.41
N TRP A 251 9.56 -16.28 -16.60
CA TRP A 251 8.93 -17.32 -15.77
C TRP A 251 9.71 -18.64 -15.78
N GLU A 252 10.20 -19.08 -16.94
CA GLU A 252 10.92 -20.35 -17.05
C GLU A 252 12.27 -20.36 -16.32
N SER A 253 12.89 -19.20 -16.19
CA SER A 253 14.11 -19.02 -15.40
C SER A 253 13.78 -18.81 -13.92
N ASP A 254 12.81 -17.91 -13.62
CA ASP A 254 12.50 -17.49 -12.26
C ASP A 254 11.93 -18.65 -11.42
N ARG A 255 11.03 -19.47 -11.98
CA ARG A 255 10.45 -20.62 -11.27
C ARG A 255 11.49 -21.67 -10.82
N LYS A 256 12.64 -21.75 -11.49
CA LYS A 256 13.72 -22.67 -11.13
C LYS A 256 14.52 -22.24 -9.90
N LYS A 257 14.33 -21.01 -9.43
CA LYS A 257 14.95 -20.50 -8.21
C LYS A 257 14.30 -21.05 -6.94
N LEU A 258 13.13 -21.72 -7.08
CA LEU A 258 12.35 -22.27 -5.98
C LEU A 258 12.26 -23.80 -6.11
N SER A 259 12.30 -24.47 -4.96
CA SER A 259 12.09 -25.93 -4.87
C SER A 259 10.61 -26.32 -4.95
N PHE A 260 9.70 -25.35 -4.93
CA PHE A 260 8.25 -25.50 -4.98
C PHE A 260 7.64 -24.58 -6.05
N THR A 261 6.36 -24.81 -6.39
CA THR A 261 5.61 -23.92 -7.27
C THR A 261 4.93 -22.82 -6.43
N PRO A 262 5.23 -21.53 -6.65
CA PRO A 262 4.57 -20.45 -5.91
C PRO A 262 3.10 -20.33 -6.31
N ALA A 263 2.25 -19.81 -5.42
CA ALA A 263 0.84 -19.56 -5.72
C ALA A 263 0.65 -18.39 -6.69
N VAL A 264 1.58 -17.42 -6.65
CA VAL A 264 1.53 -16.18 -7.43
C VAL A 264 2.92 -15.88 -8.00
N TYR A 265 2.95 -15.41 -9.23
CA TYR A 265 4.10 -14.74 -9.84
C TYR A 265 3.77 -13.25 -10.01
N SER A 266 4.61 -12.39 -9.44
CA SER A 266 4.40 -10.95 -9.44
C SER A 266 5.57 -10.23 -10.13
N PRO A 267 5.54 -10.12 -11.48
CA PRO A 267 6.55 -9.35 -12.21
C PRO A 267 6.24 -7.85 -12.21
N GLN A 268 7.26 -7.03 -12.46
CA GLN A 268 7.07 -5.63 -12.82
C GLN A 268 6.20 -5.54 -14.08
N PHE A 269 5.19 -4.67 -14.04
CA PHE A 269 4.10 -4.64 -15.03
C PHE A 269 4.52 -4.52 -16.51
N ARG A 270 5.70 -3.91 -16.79
CA ARG A 270 6.19 -3.78 -18.17
C ARG A 270 6.55 -5.12 -18.82
N ALA A 271 6.90 -6.13 -18.01
CA ALA A 271 7.16 -7.48 -18.50
C ALA A 271 5.89 -8.22 -18.93
N VAL A 272 4.71 -7.77 -18.49
CA VAL A 272 3.45 -8.47 -18.71
C VAL A 272 2.96 -8.36 -20.15
N ASN A 273 2.74 -9.52 -20.76
CA ASN A 273 2.10 -9.74 -22.05
C ASN A 273 1.37 -11.08 -22.05
N SER A 274 0.54 -11.37 -23.05
CA SER A 274 -0.26 -12.60 -23.12
C SER A 274 0.60 -13.88 -23.12
N LYS A 275 1.79 -13.85 -23.73
CA LYS A 275 2.70 -15.02 -23.74
C LYS A 275 3.19 -15.35 -22.33
N LEU A 276 3.55 -14.33 -21.54
CA LEU A 276 3.95 -14.52 -20.13
C LEU A 276 2.77 -15.05 -19.31
N ALA A 277 1.57 -14.46 -19.47
CA ALA A 277 0.37 -14.91 -18.78
C ALA A 277 0.06 -16.40 -19.08
N GLU A 278 0.07 -16.80 -20.35
CA GLU A 278 -0.14 -18.17 -20.76
C GLU A 278 0.90 -19.13 -20.13
N ALA A 279 2.18 -18.78 -20.12
CA ALA A 279 3.25 -19.60 -19.55
C ALA A 279 3.08 -19.77 -18.02
N VAL A 280 2.72 -18.72 -17.31
CA VAL A 280 2.48 -18.73 -15.86
C VAL A 280 1.25 -19.58 -15.55
N HIS A 281 0.13 -19.35 -16.26
CA HIS A 281 -1.12 -20.10 -16.09
C HIS A 281 -0.99 -21.58 -16.42
N ALA A 282 -0.17 -21.95 -17.42
CA ALA A 282 0.12 -23.35 -17.74
C ALA A 282 0.78 -24.11 -16.57
N SER A 283 1.37 -23.38 -15.61
CA SER A 283 1.93 -23.94 -14.39
C SER A 283 0.95 -23.94 -13.20
N GLY A 284 -0.29 -23.50 -13.40
CA GLY A 284 -1.31 -23.35 -12.34
C GLY A 284 -1.05 -22.17 -11.39
N VAL A 285 -0.22 -21.21 -11.80
CA VAL A 285 0.21 -20.04 -11.01
C VAL A 285 -0.59 -18.82 -11.43
N LYS A 286 -0.95 -17.93 -10.49
CA LYS A 286 -1.58 -16.64 -10.78
C LYS A 286 -0.56 -15.59 -11.17
N LEU A 287 -0.94 -14.68 -12.07
CA LEU A 287 -0.14 -13.56 -12.51
C LEU A 287 -0.70 -12.26 -11.92
N ILE A 288 0.05 -11.61 -10.99
CA ILE A 288 -0.37 -10.38 -10.33
C ILE A 288 0.77 -9.35 -10.40
N PRO A 289 0.79 -8.48 -11.42
CA PRO A 289 1.89 -7.52 -11.62
C PRO A 289 1.85 -6.35 -10.64
N TYR A 290 3.03 -5.71 -10.42
CA TYR A 290 3.26 -4.48 -9.67
C TYR A 290 4.06 -3.48 -10.50
N THR A 291 4.12 -2.19 -10.23
CA THR A 291 3.08 -1.38 -9.62
C THR A 291 2.37 -0.67 -10.75
N VAL A 292 1.10 -0.97 -10.94
CA VAL A 292 0.34 -0.55 -12.13
C VAL A 292 -0.54 0.63 -11.76
N ASN A 293 -0.20 1.83 -12.24
CA ASN A 293 -0.85 3.08 -11.82
C ASN A 293 -1.54 3.82 -12.97
N ASP A 294 -0.98 3.74 -14.18
CA ASP A 294 -1.54 4.42 -15.35
C ASP A 294 -2.73 3.65 -15.93
N SER A 295 -3.78 4.37 -16.35
CA SER A 295 -5.00 3.77 -16.87
C SER A 295 -4.78 2.89 -18.10
N THR A 296 -3.86 3.27 -18.99
CA THR A 296 -3.52 2.50 -20.20
C THR A 296 -2.81 1.21 -19.83
N ASP A 297 -1.87 1.27 -18.86
CA ASP A 297 -1.17 0.09 -18.37
C ASP A 297 -2.10 -0.84 -17.60
N ILE A 298 -3.06 -0.31 -16.82
CA ILE A 298 -4.08 -1.11 -16.12
C ILE A 298 -4.88 -1.92 -17.14
N VAL A 299 -5.40 -1.29 -18.20
CA VAL A 299 -6.13 -1.98 -19.27
C VAL A 299 -5.25 -3.04 -19.93
N ARG A 300 -4.02 -2.68 -20.30
CA ARG A 300 -3.07 -3.55 -20.98
C ARG A 300 -2.78 -4.82 -20.18
N VAL A 301 -2.47 -4.71 -18.88
CA VAL A 301 -2.13 -5.90 -18.07
C VAL A 301 -3.37 -6.75 -17.78
N ILE A 302 -4.56 -6.14 -17.62
CA ILE A 302 -5.81 -6.89 -17.48
C ILE A 302 -6.05 -7.73 -18.74
N GLU A 303 -6.03 -7.10 -19.91
CA GLU A 303 -6.31 -7.76 -21.19
C GLU A 303 -5.19 -8.74 -21.63
N ALA A 304 -4.00 -8.61 -21.06
CA ALA A 304 -2.94 -9.58 -21.21
C ALA A 304 -3.15 -10.85 -20.36
N GLY A 305 -4.14 -10.87 -19.46
CA GLY A 305 -4.50 -12.06 -18.69
C GLY A 305 -4.08 -12.03 -17.22
N SER A 306 -3.86 -10.85 -16.60
CA SER A 306 -3.55 -10.78 -15.17
C SER A 306 -4.72 -11.22 -14.29
N ASP A 307 -4.44 -11.96 -13.20
CA ASP A 307 -5.42 -12.39 -12.19
C ASP A 307 -5.65 -11.37 -11.10
N GLY A 308 -4.89 -10.28 -11.10
CA GLY A 308 -4.97 -9.19 -10.15
C GLY A 308 -3.98 -8.09 -10.51
N ILE A 309 -3.95 -7.04 -9.70
CA ILE A 309 -3.05 -5.88 -9.86
C ILE A 309 -2.65 -5.36 -8.50
N ILE A 310 -1.36 -5.03 -8.33
CA ILE A 310 -0.84 -4.24 -7.22
C ILE A 310 -0.72 -2.77 -7.70
N SER A 311 -1.43 -1.83 -7.03
CA SER A 311 -1.48 -0.42 -7.45
C SER A 311 -1.39 0.55 -6.26
N ASP A 312 -0.73 1.69 -6.47
CA ASP A 312 -0.76 2.83 -5.56
C ASP A 312 -2.14 3.51 -5.54
N TYR A 313 -2.91 3.34 -6.65
CA TYR A 313 -4.21 3.96 -6.88
C TYR A 313 -5.31 2.90 -7.14
N PRO A 314 -5.63 2.05 -6.16
CA PRO A 314 -6.63 0.99 -6.36
C PRO A 314 -8.01 1.54 -6.71
N ASN A 315 -8.35 2.78 -6.34
CA ASN A 315 -9.57 3.47 -6.79
C ASN A 315 -9.61 3.66 -8.32
N THR A 316 -8.48 4.00 -8.95
CA THR A 316 -8.38 4.09 -10.42
C THR A 316 -8.62 2.73 -11.08
N VAL A 317 -8.05 1.66 -10.50
CA VAL A 317 -8.28 0.29 -11.00
C VAL A 317 -9.76 -0.07 -10.91
N VAL A 318 -10.45 0.27 -9.81
CA VAL A 318 -11.91 0.03 -9.67
C VAL A 318 -12.69 0.71 -10.77
N ASN A 319 -12.41 1.98 -11.08
CA ASN A 319 -13.09 2.73 -12.13
C ASN A 319 -12.91 2.05 -13.51
N ILE A 320 -11.70 1.56 -13.79
CA ILE A 320 -11.41 0.83 -15.03
C ILE A 320 -12.13 -0.52 -15.07
N LEU A 321 -12.14 -1.27 -13.96
CA LEU A 321 -12.83 -2.56 -13.88
C LEU A 321 -14.35 -2.44 -14.11
N GLN A 322 -14.95 -1.26 -13.87
CA GLN A 322 -16.38 -1.01 -14.18
C GLN A 322 -16.65 -0.94 -15.68
N LEU A 323 -15.65 -0.57 -16.51
CA LEU A 323 -15.80 -0.48 -17.97
C LEU A 323 -15.99 -1.85 -18.64
N TYR A 324 -15.58 -2.94 -17.98
CA TYR A 324 -15.76 -4.33 -18.44
C TYR A 324 -17.12 -4.95 -18.05
N LYS A 325 -17.89 -4.26 -17.19
CA LYS A 325 -19.21 -4.71 -16.78
C LYS A 325 -20.26 -4.17 -17.75
N LYS A 326 -20.50 -4.88 -18.83
CA LYS A 326 -21.69 -4.65 -19.68
C LYS A 326 -22.26 -6.00 -20.09
#